data_c2a7b35185884ffd0414f92ff7fcec57
#
_entry.id   c2a7b35185884ffd0414f92ff7fcec57
#
_cell.length_a   1.000
_cell.length_b   1.000
_cell.length_c   1.000
_cell.angle_alpha   90.00
_cell.angle_beta   90.00
_cell.angle_gamma   90.00
#
_symmetry.space_group_name_H-M   'P 1'
#
loop_
_entity.id
_entity.type
_entity.pdbx_description
1 polymer ?
#
loop_
_entity_poly.entity_id
_entity_poly.type
_entity_poly.pdbx_seq_one_letter_code
_entity_poly.pdbx_strand_id
1 'polypeptide(L)'
;MDRRSFLLAPPTLALGTLVLPTTSLAAPLAIHSKTQLLPRTGKGPRIVICGGGWGGMTAARYLRELIPNADVVLLERNPTFWSGPMSNKWLIDIVDTDFVQHDMLAPANRYGYTLINTTVNAVERDTKTVRTTHGVIDYDYLILAGGIRNAYDAWFGNDRAAAEYTRMHYPNAYEPNAEMFAVKSKLKNFKGGTIVMNLPQPPHRCPPSPYERACLMAWHIKKNKIPGKIIILDPKPNIAPIGEGYRAAFTELYPDIITHVPFAVISEVDPYNKRVKTAAGDFDFDDAILMPPHQASDMVWYADLIGKDAAGKPTGWADIHPRLFTANNDDDVYVIGDAMGFISDQFGHYPKSAHVAHAVAKIMAQNLAERVAGKEVVPVLPDNLCYMMVNGDPQE
;
A
#
# COMPACT_ATOMS: atom_id res chain seq x y z
N MET A 1 -21.86 -71.71 38.81
CA MET A 1 -20.72 -71.14 38.07
C MET A 1 -20.56 -69.70 38.48
N ASP A 2 -19.58 -69.45 39.23
CA ASP A 2 -19.40 -68.32 40.14
C ASP A 2 -18.74 -67.14 39.43
N ARG A 3 -19.34 -65.95 39.50
CA ARG A 3 -18.74 -64.72 39.04
C ARG A 3 -18.34 -63.91 40.27
N ARG A 4 -17.05 -63.96 40.58
CA ARG A 4 -16.46 -63.11 41.63
C ARG A 4 -16.31 -61.71 41.22
N SER A 5 -16.93 -60.82 42.01
CA SER A 5 -16.79 -59.36 41.96
C SER A 5 -15.41 -58.95 42.47
N PHE A 6 -14.67 -58.15 41.63
CA PHE A 6 -13.49 -57.42 42.08
C PHE A 6 -13.87 -55.94 42.28
N LEU A 7 -13.90 -55.54 43.53
CA LEU A 7 -13.95 -54.17 43.95
C LEU A 7 -12.54 -53.55 43.83
N LEU A 8 -12.36 -52.63 42.91
CA LEU A 8 -11.17 -51.77 42.82
C LEU A 8 -11.48 -50.42 43.45
N ALA A 9 -10.69 -50.02 44.44
CA ALA A 9 -10.72 -48.68 45.07
C ALA A 9 -10.25 -47.62 44.09
N PRO A 10 -10.77 -46.39 44.18
CA PRO A 10 -10.38 -45.33 43.27
C PRO A 10 -8.97 -44.80 43.61
N PRO A 11 -8.11 -44.51 42.63
CA PRO A 11 -6.84 -43.86 42.88
C PRO A 11 -7.05 -42.37 43.17
N THR A 12 -6.44 -41.92 44.27
CA THR A 12 -6.32 -40.50 44.64
C THR A 12 -5.49 -39.77 43.59
N LEU A 13 -6.13 -38.90 42.81
CA LEU A 13 -5.43 -37.99 41.90
C LEU A 13 -4.79 -36.87 42.72
N ALA A 14 -3.47 -36.91 42.82
CA ALA A 14 -2.67 -35.74 43.23
C ALA A 14 -2.74 -34.68 42.10
N LEU A 15 -3.34 -33.52 42.37
CA LEU A 15 -3.23 -32.35 41.50
C LEU A 15 -1.78 -31.86 41.49
N GLY A 16 -1.00 -32.32 40.53
CA GLY A 16 0.24 -31.69 40.16
C GLY A 16 -0.08 -30.43 39.33
N THR A 17 0.25 -29.29 39.86
CA THR A 17 0.26 -28.02 39.11
C THR A 17 1.23 -28.16 37.93
N LEU A 18 0.71 -28.38 36.72
CA LEU A 18 1.49 -28.28 35.49
C LEU A 18 1.80 -26.80 35.28
N VAL A 19 3.00 -26.40 35.65
CA VAL A 19 3.58 -25.14 35.18
C VAL A 19 3.93 -25.35 33.70
N LEU A 20 3.03 -24.93 32.81
CA LEU A 20 3.36 -24.84 31.38
C LEU A 20 4.45 -23.79 31.24
N PRO A 21 5.57 -24.10 30.59
CA PRO A 21 6.53 -23.05 30.26
C PRO A 21 5.81 -22.03 29.36
N THR A 22 5.81 -20.77 29.78
CA THR A 22 5.44 -19.65 28.94
C THR A 22 6.37 -19.69 27.74
N THR A 23 5.89 -20.23 26.61
CA THR A 23 6.57 -20.06 25.33
C THR A 23 6.59 -18.58 25.05
N SER A 24 7.71 -17.96 25.38
CA SER A 24 8.10 -16.69 24.81
C SER A 24 7.86 -16.82 23.31
N LEU A 25 6.90 -16.05 22.77
CA LEU A 25 6.80 -15.83 21.33
C LEU A 25 8.16 -15.25 20.92
N ALA A 26 9.00 -16.11 20.35
CA ALA A 26 10.27 -15.70 19.82
C ALA A 26 9.99 -14.55 18.85
N ALA A 27 10.55 -13.38 19.13
CA ALA A 27 10.65 -12.32 18.15
C ALA A 27 11.17 -12.95 16.84
N PRO A 28 10.67 -12.58 15.66
CA PRO A 28 11.16 -13.14 14.43
C PRO A 28 12.69 -13.04 14.47
N LEU A 29 13.36 -14.18 14.37
CA LEU A 29 14.82 -14.22 14.29
C LEU A 29 15.21 -13.35 13.11
N ALA A 30 15.71 -12.16 13.40
CA ALA A 30 16.34 -11.33 12.39
C ALA A 30 17.56 -12.13 11.91
N ILE A 31 17.39 -12.82 10.79
CA ILE A 31 18.50 -13.50 10.11
C ILE A 31 19.41 -12.37 9.62
N HIS A 32 20.39 -12.00 10.42
CA HIS A 32 21.44 -11.06 10.05
C HIS A 32 22.42 -11.77 9.12
N SER A 33 21.96 -12.19 7.95
CA SER A 33 22.88 -12.64 6.92
C SER A 33 23.73 -11.45 6.50
N LYS A 34 25.04 -11.54 6.74
CA LYS A 34 26.03 -10.60 6.19
C LYS A 34 26.45 -11.00 4.77
N THR A 35 25.80 -12.02 4.21
CA THR A 35 26.12 -12.51 2.88
C THR A 35 25.74 -11.48 1.85
N GLN A 36 26.68 -11.13 0.97
CA GLN A 36 26.43 -10.26 -0.15
C GLN A 36 25.37 -10.90 -1.06
N LEU A 37 24.26 -10.20 -1.31
CA LEU A 37 23.13 -10.71 -2.09
C LEU A 37 23.51 -10.90 -3.56
N LEU A 38 24.30 -9.96 -4.09
CA LEU A 38 24.75 -9.98 -5.48
C LEU A 38 26.12 -9.32 -5.57
N PRO A 39 27.16 -9.99 -6.17
CA PRO A 39 28.44 -9.34 -6.42
C PRO A 39 28.26 -8.22 -7.46
N ARG A 40 29.12 -7.19 -7.39
CA ARG A 40 29.14 -6.15 -8.42
C ARG A 40 29.61 -6.73 -9.75
N THR A 41 28.81 -6.52 -10.80
CA THR A 41 29.07 -7.08 -12.13
C THR A 41 29.47 -6.04 -13.17
N GLY A 42 29.21 -4.76 -12.90
CA GLY A 42 29.39 -3.66 -13.85
C GLY A 42 30.60 -2.78 -13.56
N LYS A 43 31.02 -2.00 -14.55
CA LYS A 43 32.01 -0.93 -14.43
C LYS A 43 31.38 0.43 -14.07
N GLY A 44 30.05 0.51 -14.13
CA GLY A 44 29.27 1.71 -13.81
C GLY A 44 28.74 1.70 -12.39
N PRO A 45 27.97 2.73 -12.01
CA PRO A 45 27.41 2.82 -10.67
C PRO A 45 26.38 1.70 -10.45
N ARG A 46 26.35 1.17 -9.21
CA ARG A 46 25.26 0.29 -8.77
C ARG A 46 24.10 1.12 -8.27
N ILE A 47 22.95 0.92 -8.90
CA ILE A 47 21.68 1.59 -8.57
C ILE A 47 20.72 0.53 -8.02
N VAL A 48 20.43 0.61 -6.72
CA VAL A 48 19.49 -0.30 -6.07
C VAL A 48 18.13 0.38 -5.96
N ILE A 49 17.09 -0.30 -6.44
CA ILE A 49 15.70 0.15 -6.42
C ILE A 49 14.92 -0.74 -5.47
N CYS A 50 14.29 -0.17 -4.44
CA CYS A 50 13.50 -0.88 -3.46
C CYS A 50 12.01 -0.64 -3.72
N GLY A 51 11.31 -1.67 -4.23
CA GLY A 51 9.91 -1.64 -4.60
C GLY A 51 9.66 -1.70 -6.10
N GLY A 52 8.92 -2.71 -6.56
CA GLY A 52 8.62 -3.03 -7.96
C GLY A 52 7.23 -2.56 -8.42
N GLY A 53 6.70 -1.49 -7.85
CA GLY A 53 5.48 -0.85 -8.34
C GLY A 53 5.69 -0.03 -9.61
N TRP A 54 4.71 0.81 -9.98
CA TRP A 54 4.78 1.69 -11.15
C TRP A 54 6.04 2.56 -11.19
N GLY A 55 6.44 3.13 -10.05
CA GLY A 55 7.65 3.95 -9.97
C GLY A 55 8.93 3.14 -10.16
N GLY A 56 9.08 2.05 -9.39
CA GLY A 56 10.32 1.27 -9.38
C GLY A 56 10.60 0.55 -10.71
N MET A 57 9.60 -0.10 -11.31
CA MET A 57 9.79 -0.75 -12.62
C MET A 57 10.07 0.27 -13.73
N THR A 58 9.42 1.44 -13.69
CA THR A 58 9.72 2.54 -14.62
C THR A 58 11.15 3.03 -14.44
N ALA A 59 11.58 3.27 -13.20
CA ALA A 59 12.94 3.68 -12.89
C ALA A 59 13.96 2.65 -13.39
N ALA A 60 13.76 1.36 -13.11
CA ALA A 60 14.65 0.29 -13.56
C ALA A 60 14.85 0.27 -15.08
N ARG A 61 13.75 0.40 -15.82
CA ARG A 61 13.79 0.48 -17.28
C ARG A 61 14.59 1.68 -17.75
N TYR A 62 14.17 2.90 -17.37
CA TYR A 62 14.77 4.13 -17.91
C TYR A 62 16.22 4.32 -17.48
N LEU A 63 16.60 3.89 -16.28
CA LEU A 63 18.01 3.90 -15.85
C LEU A 63 18.89 2.97 -16.70
N ARG A 64 18.39 1.78 -17.08
CA ARG A 64 19.10 0.89 -18.01
C ARG A 64 19.23 1.51 -19.41
N GLU A 65 18.19 2.19 -19.89
CA GLU A 65 18.23 2.87 -21.19
C GLU A 65 19.19 4.07 -21.20
N LEU A 66 19.20 4.87 -20.11
CA LEU A 66 19.96 6.13 -20.02
C LEU A 66 21.40 5.96 -19.51
N ILE A 67 21.65 4.93 -18.67
CA ILE A 67 22.98 4.62 -18.11
C ILE A 67 23.31 3.16 -18.44
N PRO A 68 23.67 2.83 -19.69
CA PRO A 68 23.83 1.43 -20.14
C PRO A 68 24.86 0.61 -19.38
N ASN A 69 25.86 1.25 -18.76
CA ASN A 69 26.90 0.61 -17.94
C ASN A 69 26.54 0.49 -16.46
N ALA A 70 25.39 1.02 -15.99
CA ALA A 70 24.97 0.88 -14.61
C ALA A 70 24.58 -0.56 -14.27
N ASP A 71 24.88 -0.98 -13.05
CA ASP A 71 24.39 -2.20 -12.43
C ASP A 71 23.05 -1.90 -11.70
N VAL A 72 21.92 -2.05 -12.43
CA VAL A 72 20.59 -1.74 -11.93
C VAL A 72 19.95 -2.98 -11.33
N VAL A 73 19.64 -2.92 -10.01
CA VAL A 73 19.03 -4.02 -9.25
C VAL A 73 17.72 -3.57 -8.64
N LEU A 74 16.64 -4.27 -8.99
CA LEU A 74 15.29 -4.05 -8.45
C LEU A 74 14.97 -5.12 -7.40
N LEU A 75 14.67 -4.68 -6.18
CA LEU A 75 14.26 -5.53 -5.06
C LEU A 75 12.75 -5.41 -4.88
N GLU A 76 12.01 -6.54 -4.97
CA GLU A 76 10.56 -6.57 -4.80
C GLU A 76 10.12 -7.80 -4.00
N ARG A 77 9.22 -7.60 -3.04
CA ARG A 77 8.70 -8.68 -2.17
C ARG A 77 7.64 -9.54 -2.86
N ASN A 78 6.85 -8.94 -3.76
CA ASN A 78 5.80 -9.65 -4.47
C ASN A 78 6.37 -10.33 -5.74
N PRO A 79 5.94 -11.56 -6.05
CA PRO A 79 6.43 -12.26 -7.24
C PRO A 79 5.85 -11.73 -8.56
N THR A 80 4.74 -10.98 -8.48
CA THR A 80 4.04 -10.43 -9.64
C THR A 80 3.74 -8.95 -9.47
N PHE A 81 3.73 -8.22 -10.56
CA PHE A 81 3.28 -6.83 -10.61
C PHE A 81 1.75 -6.79 -10.59
N TRP A 82 1.19 -5.91 -9.78
CA TRP A 82 -0.24 -5.64 -9.73
C TRP A 82 -0.52 -4.17 -10.07
N SER A 83 -1.33 -3.94 -11.12
CA SER A 83 -1.74 -2.60 -11.52
C SER A 83 -2.90 -2.10 -10.65
N GLY A 84 -2.65 -1.11 -9.81
CA GLY A 84 -3.71 -0.42 -9.04
C GLY A 84 -4.74 0.27 -9.95
N PRO A 85 -4.35 1.03 -11.00
CA PRO A 85 -5.27 1.43 -12.06
C PRO A 85 -6.05 0.24 -12.60
N MET A 86 -7.35 0.42 -12.87
CA MET A 86 -8.30 -0.61 -13.30
C MET A 86 -8.68 -1.65 -12.23
N SER A 87 -8.11 -1.62 -11.03
CA SER A 87 -8.44 -2.60 -9.99
C SER A 87 -9.89 -2.53 -9.54
N ASN A 88 -10.50 -1.34 -9.50
CA ASN A 88 -11.93 -1.22 -9.18
C ASN A 88 -12.83 -1.88 -10.26
N LYS A 89 -12.43 -1.82 -11.53
CA LYS A 89 -13.10 -2.50 -12.65
C LYS A 89 -12.94 -4.01 -12.56
N TRP A 90 -11.75 -4.45 -12.14
CA TRP A 90 -11.47 -5.87 -11.89
C TRP A 90 -12.30 -6.43 -10.72
N LEU A 91 -12.55 -5.66 -9.68
CA LEU A 91 -13.38 -6.09 -8.54
C LEU A 91 -14.79 -6.52 -8.95
N ILE A 92 -15.35 -5.94 -10.00
CA ILE A 92 -16.70 -6.19 -10.51
C ILE A 92 -16.73 -6.89 -11.88
N ASP A 93 -15.63 -7.56 -12.26
CA ASP A 93 -15.50 -8.37 -13.47
C ASP A 93 -15.69 -7.61 -14.80
N ILE A 94 -15.38 -6.30 -14.86
CA ILE A 94 -15.30 -5.55 -16.12
C ILE A 94 -14.00 -5.88 -16.87
N VAL A 95 -12.92 -6.14 -16.13
CA VAL A 95 -11.64 -6.61 -16.69
C VAL A 95 -11.19 -7.87 -15.95
N ASP A 96 -10.45 -8.73 -16.64
CA ASP A 96 -9.91 -9.98 -16.11
C ASP A 96 -8.63 -9.77 -15.29
N THR A 97 -8.20 -10.83 -14.58
CA THR A 97 -6.99 -10.79 -13.76
C THR A 97 -5.74 -10.53 -14.59
N ASP A 98 -5.66 -11.08 -15.79
CA ASP A 98 -4.52 -10.89 -16.71
C ASP A 98 -4.36 -9.44 -17.17
N PHE A 99 -5.41 -8.62 -17.03
CA PHE A 99 -5.34 -7.20 -17.32
C PHE A 99 -4.66 -6.39 -16.20
N VAL A 100 -4.69 -6.85 -14.97
CA VAL A 100 -4.18 -6.13 -13.79
C VAL A 100 -2.96 -6.78 -13.15
N GLN A 101 -2.71 -8.06 -13.43
CA GLN A 101 -1.58 -8.81 -12.87
C GLN A 101 -0.62 -9.23 -13.97
N HIS A 102 0.66 -8.94 -13.81
CA HIS A 102 1.67 -9.19 -14.84
C HIS A 102 2.95 -9.80 -14.27
N ASP A 103 3.67 -10.52 -15.12
CA ASP A 103 5.02 -11.00 -14.84
C ASP A 103 6.01 -9.84 -14.73
N MET A 104 6.93 -9.94 -13.77
CA MET A 104 7.98 -8.96 -13.54
C MET A 104 9.31 -9.36 -14.19
N LEU A 105 9.51 -10.62 -14.55
CA LEU A 105 10.74 -11.10 -15.17
C LEU A 105 10.83 -10.71 -16.66
N ALA A 106 9.72 -10.70 -17.38
CA ALA A 106 9.70 -10.33 -18.78
C ALA A 106 10.28 -8.92 -19.03
N PRO A 107 9.85 -7.84 -18.31
CA PRO A 107 10.48 -6.54 -18.45
C PRO A 107 11.93 -6.51 -17.92
N ALA A 108 12.27 -7.24 -16.86
CA ALA A 108 13.64 -7.34 -16.37
C ALA A 108 14.59 -7.90 -17.44
N ASN A 109 14.21 -8.99 -18.07
CA ASN A 109 14.96 -9.60 -19.18
C ASN A 109 15.04 -8.67 -20.41
N ARG A 110 13.93 -8.02 -20.75
CA ARG A 110 13.85 -7.13 -21.92
C ARG A 110 14.76 -5.91 -21.79
N TYR A 111 14.80 -5.29 -20.62
CA TYR A 111 15.56 -4.05 -20.38
C TYR A 111 16.91 -4.27 -19.71
N GLY A 112 17.20 -5.51 -19.29
CA GLY A 112 18.52 -5.90 -18.76
C GLY A 112 18.82 -5.37 -17.36
N TYR A 113 17.81 -5.23 -16.48
CA TYR A 113 18.05 -5.01 -15.06
C TYR A 113 17.90 -6.32 -14.28
N THR A 114 18.54 -6.41 -13.12
CA THR A 114 18.41 -7.58 -12.25
C THR A 114 17.19 -7.43 -11.35
N LEU A 115 16.26 -8.39 -11.40
CA LEU A 115 15.15 -8.48 -10.46
C LEU A 115 15.46 -9.52 -9.37
N ILE A 116 15.32 -9.13 -8.10
CA ILE A 116 15.46 -10.03 -6.96
C ILE A 116 14.16 -10.01 -6.15
N ASN A 117 13.50 -11.16 -6.04
CA ASN A 117 12.34 -11.30 -5.18
C ASN A 117 12.78 -11.45 -3.73
N THR A 118 12.68 -10.37 -2.95
CA THR A 118 13.13 -10.29 -1.56
C THR A 118 12.44 -9.14 -0.82
N THR A 119 12.39 -9.24 0.51
CA THR A 119 11.86 -8.17 1.37
C THR A 119 13.00 -7.34 1.92
N VAL A 120 12.92 -6.02 1.80
CA VAL A 120 13.84 -5.07 2.43
C VAL A 120 13.48 -4.93 3.90
N ASN A 121 14.46 -5.15 4.78
CA ASN A 121 14.30 -5.13 6.24
C ASN A 121 14.99 -3.94 6.93
N ALA A 122 16.00 -3.35 6.28
CA ALA A 122 16.69 -2.16 6.77
C ALA A 122 17.40 -1.43 5.61
N VAL A 123 17.62 -0.13 5.81
CA VAL A 123 18.42 0.73 4.94
C VAL A 123 19.45 1.42 5.81
N GLU A 124 20.72 1.21 5.52
CA GLU A 124 21.86 1.77 6.26
C GLU A 124 22.59 2.76 5.35
N ARG A 125 22.22 4.06 5.45
CA ARG A 125 22.74 5.10 4.56
C ARG A 125 24.21 5.39 4.77
N ASP A 126 24.69 5.37 6.01
CA ASP A 126 26.10 5.62 6.35
C ASP A 126 27.06 4.62 5.68
N THR A 127 26.64 3.37 5.54
CA THR A 127 27.39 2.30 4.88
C THR A 127 26.96 2.05 3.46
N LYS A 128 25.98 2.80 2.96
CA LYS A 128 25.35 2.61 1.65
C LYS A 128 24.94 1.16 1.39
N THR A 129 24.20 0.57 2.34
CA THR A 129 23.75 -0.82 2.24
C THR A 129 22.26 -0.97 2.50
N VAL A 130 21.65 -1.93 1.80
CA VAL A 130 20.27 -2.37 2.00
C VAL A 130 20.31 -3.81 2.51
N ARG A 131 19.62 -4.07 3.63
CA ARG A 131 19.43 -5.42 4.15
C ARG A 131 18.10 -6.00 3.69
N THR A 132 18.14 -7.25 3.30
CA THR A 132 16.97 -8.00 2.86
C THR A 132 16.84 -9.32 3.61
N THR A 133 15.73 -10.03 3.38
CA THR A 133 15.54 -11.39 3.90
C THR A 133 16.58 -12.39 3.40
N HIS A 134 17.26 -12.12 2.29
CA HIS A 134 18.21 -13.05 1.65
C HIS A 134 19.68 -12.61 1.76
N GLY A 135 19.94 -11.39 2.21
CA GLY A 135 21.31 -10.88 2.34
C GLY A 135 21.40 -9.36 2.31
N VAL A 136 22.59 -8.87 2.05
CA VAL A 136 22.92 -7.43 2.02
C VAL A 136 23.35 -7.04 0.63
N ILE A 137 22.96 -5.87 0.16
CA ILE A 137 23.41 -5.29 -1.10
C ILE A 137 23.93 -3.85 -0.86
N ASP A 138 25.10 -3.55 -1.41
CA ASP A 138 25.66 -2.20 -1.43
C ASP A 138 25.16 -1.41 -2.64
N TYR A 139 25.15 -0.09 -2.55
CA TYR A 139 24.75 0.79 -3.64
C TYR A 139 25.65 2.02 -3.77
N ASP A 140 25.68 2.62 -4.95
CA ASP A 140 26.16 3.97 -5.17
C ASP A 140 25.00 4.96 -5.11
N TYR A 141 23.83 4.57 -5.69
CA TYR A 141 22.56 5.27 -5.60
C TYR A 141 21.44 4.34 -5.17
N LEU A 142 20.57 4.87 -4.31
CA LEU A 142 19.42 4.14 -3.78
C LEU A 142 18.12 4.83 -4.22
N ILE A 143 17.14 4.04 -4.68
CA ILE A 143 15.80 4.54 -5.04
C ILE A 143 14.77 3.82 -4.19
N LEU A 144 14.08 4.56 -3.32
CA LEU A 144 12.99 4.06 -2.50
C LEU A 144 11.66 4.29 -3.23
N ALA A 145 11.07 3.22 -3.73
CA ALA A 145 9.85 3.21 -4.53
C ALA A 145 8.75 2.31 -3.91
N GLY A 146 8.76 2.13 -2.60
CA GLY A 146 7.89 1.19 -1.87
C GLY A 146 6.43 1.62 -1.74
N GLY A 147 6.07 2.81 -2.21
CA GLY A 147 4.71 3.32 -2.11
C GLY A 147 4.29 3.65 -0.68
N ILE A 148 3.08 3.21 -0.30
CA ILE A 148 2.51 3.47 1.04
C ILE A 148 2.60 2.25 1.96
N ARG A 149 2.44 2.52 3.25
CA ARG A 149 1.99 1.56 4.27
C ARG A 149 0.60 1.94 4.78
N ASN A 150 -0.15 0.96 5.24
CA ASN A 150 -1.40 1.12 5.97
C ASN A 150 -1.07 1.26 7.47
N ALA A 151 -1.29 2.44 8.06
CA ALA A 151 -0.96 2.71 9.45
C ALA A 151 -2.09 2.25 10.40
N TYR A 152 -2.28 0.95 10.57
CA TYR A 152 -3.27 0.38 11.50
C TYR A 152 -3.00 0.77 12.96
N ASP A 153 -1.74 1.04 13.30
CA ASP A 153 -1.31 1.55 14.59
C ASP A 153 -1.95 2.90 14.96
N ALA A 154 -2.39 3.68 13.97
CA ALA A 154 -3.12 4.92 14.19
C ALA A 154 -4.52 4.70 14.81
N TRP A 155 -5.14 3.53 14.58
CA TRP A 155 -6.44 3.17 15.15
C TRP A 155 -6.32 2.31 16.41
N PHE A 156 -5.35 1.41 16.43
CA PHE A 156 -5.26 0.33 17.42
C PHE A 156 -4.06 0.46 18.36
N GLY A 157 -3.16 1.42 18.13
CA GLY A 157 -1.94 1.56 18.93
C GLY A 157 -1.14 0.27 18.90
N ASN A 158 -0.96 -0.36 20.08
CA ASN A 158 -0.22 -1.60 20.25
C ASN A 158 -1.09 -2.86 20.15
N ASP A 159 -2.42 -2.73 19.95
CA ASP A 159 -3.32 -3.88 19.80
C ASP A 159 -3.17 -4.50 18.40
N ARG A 160 -2.16 -5.35 18.27
CA ARG A 160 -1.87 -6.07 17.03
C ARG A 160 -2.98 -7.06 16.64
N ALA A 161 -3.72 -7.59 17.61
CA ALA A 161 -4.79 -8.55 17.33
C ALA A 161 -5.96 -7.86 16.64
N ALA A 162 -6.40 -6.69 17.12
CA ALA A 162 -7.45 -5.91 16.48
C ALA A 162 -7.01 -5.36 15.10
N ALA A 163 -5.76 -4.93 14.97
CA ALA A 163 -5.19 -4.49 13.68
C ALA A 163 -5.21 -5.62 12.64
N GLU A 164 -4.73 -6.81 13.00
CA GLU A 164 -4.69 -7.96 12.09
C GLU A 164 -6.10 -8.47 11.79
N TYR A 165 -6.99 -8.53 12.79
CA TYR A 165 -8.37 -8.89 12.58
C TYR A 165 -9.04 -7.94 11.56
N THR A 166 -8.83 -6.62 11.70
CA THR A 166 -9.37 -5.62 10.77
C THR A 166 -8.82 -5.82 9.37
N ARG A 167 -7.51 -6.01 9.23
CA ARG A 167 -6.84 -6.24 7.95
C ARG A 167 -7.39 -7.48 7.23
N MET A 168 -7.63 -8.55 7.97
CA MET A 168 -8.13 -9.81 7.40
C MET A 168 -9.63 -9.76 7.05
N HIS A 169 -10.46 -9.14 7.91
CA HIS A 169 -11.91 -9.18 7.77
C HIS A 169 -12.47 -7.98 7.02
N TYR A 170 -11.82 -6.83 7.06
CA TYR A 170 -12.27 -5.59 6.41
C TYR A 170 -11.16 -4.96 5.53
N PRO A 171 -10.57 -5.76 4.62
CA PRO A 171 -9.44 -5.32 3.79
C PRO A 171 -9.83 -4.13 2.92
N ASN A 172 -8.83 -3.27 2.63
CA ASN A 172 -9.05 -2.04 1.87
C ASN A 172 -8.71 -2.16 0.37
N ALA A 173 -8.05 -3.25 -0.05
CA ALA A 173 -7.59 -3.49 -1.41
C ALA A 173 -6.63 -2.41 -1.96
N TYR A 174 -5.76 -1.89 -1.11
CA TYR A 174 -4.62 -1.08 -1.51
C TYR A 174 -3.28 -1.82 -1.41
N GLU A 175 -3.28 -3.01 -0.79
CA GLU A 175 -2.17 -3.95 -0.87
C GLU A 175 -2.44 -4.96 -2.00
N PRO A 176 -1.44 -5.26 -2.85
CA PRO A 176 -1.61 -6.19 -3.96
C PRO A 176 -1.80 -7.63 -3.51
N ASN A 177 -2.28 -8.48 -4.44
CA ASN A 177 -2.49 -9.92 -4.25
C ASN A 177 -3.63 -10.28 -3.27
N ALA A 178 -3.34 -10.89 -2.13
CA ALA A 178 -4.34 -11.52 -1.26
C ALA A 178 -5.47 -10.57 -0.84
N GLU A 179 -5.15 -9.33 -0.49
CA GLU A 179 -6.14 -8.34 -0.05
C GLU A 179 -7.11 -7.97 -1.19
N MET A 180 -6.61 -7.83 -2.41
CA MET A 180 -7.43 -7.55 -3.59
C MET A 180 -8.43 -8.69 -3.84
N PHE A 181 -7.96 -9.94 -3.80
CA PHE A 181 -8.83 -11.12 -3.96
C PHE A 181 -9.84 -11.26 -2.82
N ALA A 182 -9.46 -10.90 -1.59
CA ALA A 182 -10.37 -10.90 -0.45
C ALA A 182 -11.54 -9.93 -0.66
N VAL A 183 -11.27 -8.68 -1.08
CA VAL A 183 -12.34 -7.71 -1.38
C VAL A 183 -13.22 -8.18 -2.55
N LYS A 184 -12.63 -8.71 -3.63
CA LYS A 184 -13.40 -9.28 -4.74
C LYS A 184 -14.32 -10.42 -4.30
N SER A 185 -13.80 -11.32 -3.48
CA SER A 185 -14.58 -12.44 -2.91
C SER A 185 -15.73 -11.96 -2.03
N LYS A 186 -15.50 -10.93 -1.19
CA LYS A 186 -16.53 -10.30 -0.37
C LYS A 186 -17.67 -9.75 -1.22
N LEU A 187 -17.34 -8.97 -2.26
CA LEU A 187 -18.34 -8.40 -3.17
C LEU A 187 -19.14 -9.48 -3.89
N LYS A 188 -18.50 -10.52 -4.39
CA LYS A 188 -19.14 -11.64 -5.08
C LYS A 188 -20.09 -12.43 -4.17
N ASN A 189 -19.77 -12.52 -2.88
CA ASN A 189 -20.56 -13.24 -1.89
C ASN A 189 -21.53 -12.36 -1.11
N PHE A 190 -21.53 -11.04 -1.32
CA PHE A 190 -22.41 -10.10 -0.64
C PHE A 190 -23.86 -10.37 -1.00
N LYS A 191 -24.73 -10.57 0.03
CA LYS A 191 -26.15 -10.90 -0.15
C LYS A 191 -27.09 -9.78 0.28
N GLY A 192 -26.55 -8.69 0.80
CA GLY A 192 -27.31 -7.53 1.26
C GLY A 192 -26.79 -7.01 2.61
N GLY A 193 -27.40 -5.94 3.09
CA GLY A 193 -26.99 -5.22 4.30
C GLY A 193 -26.19 -3.95 3.99
N THR A 194 -25.49 -3.42 5.00
CA THR A 194 -24.77 -2.17 4.92
C THR A 194 -23.26 -2.43 4.83
N ILE A 195 -22.64 -1.92 3.76
CA ILE A 195 -21.18 -1.85 3.64
C ILE A 195 -20.72 -0.45 4.04
N VAL A 196 -19.88 -0.35 5.05
CA VAL A 196 -19.18 0.91 5.39
C VAL A 196 -17.84 0.95 4.66
N MET A 197 -17.58 2.07 4.00
CA MET A 197 -16.28 2.40 3.42
C MET A 197 -15.82 3.73 3.98
N ASN A 198 -14.54 3.87 4.32
CA ASN A 198 -14.01 5.17 4.69
C ASN A 198 -12.93 5.63 3.71
N LEU A 199 -12.70 6.93 3.68
CA LEU A 199 -11.50 7.53 3.11
C LEU A 199 -10.55 7.87 4.26
N PRO A 200 -9.25 7.63 4.12
CA PRO A 200 -8.28 8.17 5.07
C PRO A 200 -8.20 9.69 4.93
N GLN A 201 -7.71 10.37 5.96
CA GLN A 201 -7.38 11.78 5.83
C GLN A 201 -6.29 11.98 4.76
N PRO A 202 -6.39 13.05 3.94
CA PRO A 202 -5.33 13.38 2.99
C PRO A 202 -3.99 13.70 3.68
N PRO A 203 -2.87 13.39 3.00
CA PRO A 203 -2.77 12.78 1.68
C PRO A 203 -2.89 11.25 1.74
N HIS A 204 -3.51 10.67 0.74
CA HIS A 204 -3.64 9.22 0.63
C HIS A 204 -3.52 8.74 -0.83
N ARG A 205 -3.27 7.45 -1.03
CA ARG A 205 -3.17 6.85 -2.37
C ARG A 205 -4.49 6.99 -3.12
N CYS A 206 -4.41 7.42 -4.39
CA CYS A 206 -5.50 7.49 -5.36
C CYS A 206 -6.77 8.16 -4.78
N PRO A 207 -6.76 9.49 -4.53
CA PRO A 207 -7.84 10.18 -3.87
C PRO A 207 -9.25 9.94 -4.45
N PRO A 208 -9.46 9.80 -5.79
CA PRO A 208 -10.78 9.52 -6.34
C PRO A 208 -11.19 8.02 -6.27
N SER A 209 -10.25 7.10 -6.07
CA SER A 209 -10.52 5.65 -6.15
C SER A 209 -11.59 5.13 -5.19
N PRO A 210 -11.71 5.60 -3.93
CA PRO A 210 -12.79 5.14 -3.05
C PRO A 210 -14.17 5.49 -3.57
N TYR A 211 -14.35 6.65 -4.18
CA TYR A 211 -15.64 7.05 -4.78
C TYR A 211 -15.95 6.24 -6.04
N GLU A 212 -14.96 6.02 -6.92
CA GLU A 212 -15.09 5.12 -8.07
C GLU A 212 -15.47 3.71 -7.62
N ARG A 213 -14.78 3.18 -6.60
CA ARG A 213 -15.08 1.87 -6.03
C ARG A 213 -16.52 1.78 -5.53
N ALA A 214 -16.99 2.78 -4.80
CA ALA A 214 -18.35 2.83 -4.31
C ALA A 214 -19.39 2.84 -5.46
N CYS A 215 -19.15 3.63 -6.52
CA CYS A 215 -20.00 3.65 -7.71
C CYS A 215 -20.06 2.28 -8.39
N LEU A 216 -18.92 1.65 -8.63
CA LEU A 216 -18.86 0.35 -9.31
C LEU A 216 -19.45 -0.78 -8.45
N MET A 217 -19.27 -0.73 -7.14
CA MET A 217 -19.93 -1.63 -6.21
C MET A 217 -21.45 -1.41 -6.20
N ALA A 218 -21.90 -0.15 -6.21
CA ALA A 218 -23.33 0.18 -6.30
C ALA A 218 -23.94 -0.28 -7.63
N TRP A 219 -23.21 -0.13 -8.74
CA TRP A 219 -23.62 -0.72 -10.02
C TRP A 219 -23.79 -2.24 -9.92
N HIS A 220 -22.83 -2.94 -9.31
CA HIS A 220 -22.91 -4.39 -9.11
C HIS A 220 -24.13 -4.77 -8.24
N ILE A 221 -24.36 -4.06 -7.13
CA ILE A 221 -25.49 -4.23 -6.23
C ILE A 221 -26.82 -4.03 -7.01
N LYS A 222 -26.94 -2.93 -7.76
CA LYS A 222 -28.12 -2.57 -8.55
C LYS A 222 -28.41 -3.60 -9.65
N LYS A 223 -27.38 -3.95 -10.44
CA LYS A 223 -27.45 -4.94 -11.52
C LYS A 223 -27.95 -6.30 -11.02
N ASN A 224 -27.45 -6.75 -9.88
CA ASN A 224 -27.78 -8.06 -9.31
C ASN A 224 -28.97 -8.03 -8.34
N LYS A 225 -29.64 -6.87 -8.18
CA LYS A 225 -30.81 -6.67 -7.29
C LYS A 225 -30.51 -7.10 -5.84
N ILE A 226 -29.32 -6.85 -5.37
CA ILE A 226 -28.92 -7.17 -4.00
C ILE A 226 -29.52 -6.10 -3.06
N PRO A 227 -30.18 -6.47 -1.95
CA PRO A 227 -30.70 -5.50 -0.98
C PRO A 227 -29.58 -4.91 -0.11
N GLY A 228 -28.69 -4.12 -0.73
CA GLY A 228 -27.47 -3.60 -0.10
C GLY A 228 -27.36 -2.10 -0.20
N LYS A 229 -26.64 -1.51 0.78
CA LYS A 229 -26.30 -0.09 0.85
C LYS A 229 -24.80 0.09 1.10
N ILE A 230 -24.29 1.26 0.67
CA ILE A 230 -22.90 1.67 0.88
C ILE A 230 -22.91 3.01 1.59
N ILE A 231 -22.25 3.09 2.75
CA ILE A 231 -22.01 4.35 3.45
C ILE A 231 -20.55 4.72 3.26
N ILE A 232 -20.31 5.91 2.69
CA ILE A 232 -18.97 6.44 2.48
C ILE A 232 -18.67 7.46 3.58
N LEU A 233 -17.74 7.13 4.48
CA LEU A 233 -17.27 8.02 5.53
C LEU A 233 -16.10 8.85 4.99
N ASP A 234 -16.35 10.12 4.73
CA ASP A 234 -15.37 11.04 4.14
C ASP A 234 -14.92 12.07 5.20
N PRO A 235 -13.60 12.14 5.52
CA PRO A 235 -13.12 13.14 6.47
C PRO A 235 -13.19 14.58 5.95
N LYS A 236 -13.39 14.77 4.63
CA LYS A 236 -13.46 16.07 3.97
C LYS A 236 -14.88 16.66 4.01
N PRO A 237 -15.01 17.98 3.89
CA PRO A 237 -16.31 18.63 3.79
C PRO A 237 -17.04 18.35 2.47
N ASN A 238 -16.28 18.06 1.41
CA ASN A 238 -16.81 17.85 0.06
C ASN A 238 -16.10 16.70 -0.63
N ILE A 239 -16.80 16.07 -1.57
CA ILE A 239 -16.22 15.10 -2.50
C ILE A 239 -15.14 15.80 -3.35
N ALA A 240 -13.91 15.31 -3.27
CA ALA A 240 -12.78 15.83 -4.03
C ALA A 240 -11.71 14.74 -4.20
N PRO A 241 -11.07 14.66 -5.37
CA PRO A 241 -11.28 15.42 -6.61
C PRO A 241 -12.54 14.94 -7.38
N ILE A 242 -12.88 15.65 -8.48
CA ILE A 242 -13.96 15.30 -9.42
C ILE A 242 -15.35 15.27 -8.72
N GLY A 243 -15.58 16.22 -7.80
CA GLY A 243 -16.74 16.21 -6.92
C GLY A 243 -18.10 16.27 -7.62
N GLU A 244 -18.23 16.99 -8.74
CA GLU A 244 -19.49 17.13 -9.47
C GLU A 244 -19.94 15.80 -10.08
N GLY A 245 -19.03 15.11 -10.79
CA GLY A 245 -19.34 13.83 -11.41
C GLY A 245 -19.73 12.76 -10.39
N TYR A 246 -19.04 12.69 -9.27
CA TYR A 246 -19.40 11.72 -8.21
C TYR A 246 -20.70 12.09 -7.50
N ARG A 247 -20.98 13.38 -7.25
CA ARG A 247 -22.29 13.79 -6.69
C ARG A 247 -23.43 13.40 -7.61
N ALA A 248 -23.30 13.68 -8.91
CA ALA A 248 -24.29 13.27 -9.90
C ALA A 248 -24.48 11.75 -9.87
N ALA A 249 -23.40 10.97 -9.89
CA ALA A 249 -23.49 9.52 -9.81
C ALA A 249 -24.22 9.03 -8.53
N PHE A 250 -23.92 9.61 -7.38
CA PHE A 250 -24.55 9.21 -6.11
C PHE A 250 -26.04 9.56 -6.07
N THR A 251 -26.44 10.72 -6.62
CA THR A 251 -27.82 11.23 -6.55
C THR A 251 -28.71 10.79 -7.71
N GLU A 252 -28.13 10.49 -8.86
CA GLU A 252 -28.89 10.14 -10.09
C GLU A 252 -28.82 8.66 -10.42
N LEU A 253 -27.62 8.05 -10.31
CA LEU A 253 -27.43 6.63 -10.64
C LEU A 253 -27.72 5.71 -9.44
N TYR A 254 -27.33 6.13 -8.23
CA TYR A 254 -27.36 5.27 -7.03
C TYR A 254 -27.99 5.94 -5.79
N PRO A 255 -29.11 6.69 -5.91
CA PRO A 255 -29.68 7.47 -4.79
C PRO A 255 -30.11 6.59 -3.60
N ASP A 256 -30.52 5.35 -3.85
CA ASP A 256 -31.00 4.42 -2.83
C ASP A 256 -29.90 3.50 -2.29
N ILE A 257 -28.69 3.55 -2.87
CA ILE A 257 -27.60 2.62 -2.55
C ILE A 257 -26.45 3.33 -1.86
N ILE A 258 -26.02 4.53 -2.33
CA ILE A 258 -24.87 5.25 -1.80
C ILE A 258 -25.31 6.38 -0.87
N THR A 259 -24.75 6.41 0.32
CA THR A 259 -24.86 7.54 1.26
C THR A 259 -23.44 8.09 1.51
N HIS A 260 -23.21 9.36 1.17
CA HIS A 260 -21.98 10.07 1.47
C HIS A 260 -22.12 10.86 2.76
N VAL A 261 -21.20 10.64 3.71
CA VAL A 261 -21.16 11.31 5.01
C VAL A 261 -19.90 12.16 5.09
N PRO A 262 -19.98 13.48 4.93
CA PRO A 262 -18.83 14.38 5.07
C PRO A 262 -18.43 14.56 6.53
N PHE A 263 -17.22 15.13 6.77
CA PHE A 263 -16.64 15.37 8.11
C PHE A 263 -16.53 14.11 8.98
N ALA A 264 -16.57 12.93 8.41
CA ALA A 264 -16.56 11.65 9.10
C ALA A 264 -15.12 11.18 9.42
N VAL A 265 -14.39 11.97 10.19
CA VAL A 265 -13.06 11.60 10.68
C VAL A 265 -13.21 10.45 11.68
N ILE A 266 -12.61 9.31 11.39
CA ILE A 266 -12.65 8.12 12.27
C ILE A 266 -11.87 8.41 13.55
N SER A 267 -12.49 8.19 14.70
CA SER A 267 -11.90 8.25 16.03
C SER A 267 -11.69 6.88 16.65
N GLU A 268 -12.51 5.90 16.30
CA GLU A 268 -12.43 4.54 16.84
C GLU A 268 -12.96 3.52 15.82
N VAL A 269 -12.31 2.37 15.75
CA VAL A 269 -12.78 1.20 15.00
C VAL A 269 -12.94 0.04 15.99
N ASP A 270 -14.16 -0.49 16.11
CA ASP A 270 -14.43 -1.74 16.82
C ASP A 270 -14.72 -2.83 15.77
N PRO A 271 -13.69 -3.61 15.41
CA PRO A 271 -13.84 -4.59 14.35
C PRO A 271 -14.64 -5.82 14.79
N TYR A 272 -14.72 -6.09 16.08
CA TYR A 272 -15.42 -7.26 16.62
C TYR A 272 -16.93 -7.04 16.71
N ASN A 273 -17.34 -5.81 17.09
CA ASN A 273 -18.75 -5.42 17.17
C ASN A 273 -19.23 -4.73 15.89
N LYS A 274 -18.38 -4.67 14.84
CA LYS A 274 -18.72 -4.11 13.53
C LYS A 274 -19.21 -2.66 13.61
N ARG A 275 -18.44 -1.82 14.29
CA ARG A 275 -18.78 -0.40 14.52
C ARG A 275 -17.59 0.51 14.23
N VAL A 276 -17.88 1.65 13.63
CA VAL A 276 -16.94 2.76 13.45
C VAL A 276 -17.52 4.02 14.10
N LYS A 277 -16.72 4.69 14.94
CA LYS A 277 -17.07 6.00 15.49
C LYS A 277 -16.35 7.10 14.73
N THR A 278 -17.06 8.16 14.42
CA THR A 278 -16.54 9.32 13.71
C THR A 278 -17.01 10.63 14.32
N ALA A 279 -16.44 11.74 13.87
CA ALA A 279 -16.92 13.07 14.24
C ALA A 279 -18.36 13.35 13.75
N ALA A 280 -18.83 12.63 12.71
CA ALA A 280 -20.18 12.75 12.15
C ALA A 280 -21.18 11.77 12.78
N GLY A 281 -20.79 10.91 13.70
CA GLY A 281 -21.62 9.90 14.36
C GLY A 281 -21.03 8.50 14.34
N ASP A 282 -21.78 7.56 14.88
CA ASP A 282 -21.43 6.14 14.96
C ASP A 282 -22.15 5.35 13.86
N PHE A 283 -21.42 4.41 13.25
CA PHE A 283 -21.92 3.61 12.12
C PHE A 283 -21.70 2.12 12.39
N ASP A 284 -22.79 1.38 12.50
CA ASP A 284 -22.75 -0.08 12.49
C ASP A 284 -22.78 -0.59 11.03
N PHE A 285 -22.19 -1.75 10.78
CA PHE A 285 -22.12 -2.32 9.45
C PHE A 285 -22.28 -3.84 9.45
N ASP A 286 -22.78 -4.38 8.35
CA ASP A 286 -22.78 -5.82 8.10
C ASP A 286 -21.42 -6.27 7.55
N ASP A 287 -20.83 -5.46 6.67
CA ASP A 287 -19.48 -5.61 6.14
C ASP A 287 -18.82 -4.24 5.94
N ALA A 288 -17.49 -4.23 5.78
CA ALA A 288 -16.76 -2.99 5.61
C ALA A 288 -15.52 -3.13 4.70
N ILE A 289 -15.09 -1.99 4.15
CA ILE A 289 -13.79 -1.78 3.49
C ILE A 289 -13.11 -0.65 4.25
N LEU A 290 -12.23 -0.98 5.19
CA LEU A 290 -11.64 -0.02 6.11
C LEU A 290 -10.23 0.35 5.71
N MET A 291 -10.04 1.63 5.38
CA MET A 291 -8.75 2.21 4.97
C MET A 291 -8.13 2.97 6.15
N PRO A 292 -7.10 2.43 6.81
CA PRO A 292 -6.38 3.18 7.82
C PRO A 292 -5.62 4.36 7.21
N PRO A 293 -5.12 5.31 8.01
CA PRO A 293 -4.26 6.35 7.49
C PRO A 293 -3.10 5.80 6.68
N HIS A 294 -2.82 6.42 5.53
CA HIS A 294 -1.69 6.06 4.71
C HIS A 294 -0.45 6.85 5.13
N GLN A 295 0.70 6.22 5.04
CA GLN A 295 2.01 6.82 5.25
C GLN A 295 2.99 6.29 4.21
N ALA A 296 4.18 6.89 4.09
CA ALA A 296 5.26 6.33 3.30
C ALA A 296 5.61 4.92 3.77
N SER A 297 6.00 4.07 2.82
CA SER A 297 6.38 2.68 3.10
C SER A 297 7.45 2.57 4.19
N ASP A 298 7.49 1.43 4.88
CA ASP A 298 8.44 1.16 5.98
C ASP A 298 9.90 1.41 5.58
N MET A 299 10.25 1.22 4.31
CA MET A 299 11.62 1.46 3.81
C MET A 299 12.08 2.91 4.00
N VAL A 300 11.16 3.89 3.91
CA VAL A 300 11.47 5.31 4.16
C VAL A 300 11.69 5.57 5.65
N TRP A 301 10.95 4.87 6.51
CA TRP A 301 11.16 4.88 7.97
C TRP A 301 12.49 4.22 8.34
N TYR A 302 12.82 3.08 7.75
CA TYR A 302 14.12 2.41 7.98
C TYR A 302 15.31 3.27 7.54
N ALA A 303 15.12 4.09 6.52
CA ALA A 303 16.13 4.99 6.01
C ALA A 303 16.26 6.31 6.82
N ASP A 304 15.42 6.53 7.85
CA ASP A 304 15.34 7.80 8.60
C ASP A 304 15.15 9.02 7.69
N LEU A 305 14.18 8.90 6.75
CA LEU A 305 13.88 9.93 5.76
C LEU A 305 12.48 10.52 5.91
N ILE A 306 11.78 10.24 7.02
CA ILE A 306 10.47 10.82 7.29
C ILE A 306 10.62 12.27 7.72
N GLY A 307 9.93 13.16 7.01
CA GLY A 307 9.88 14.58 7.34
C GLY A 307 9.22 14.85 8.70
N LYS A 308 9.56 15.97 9.31
CA LYS A 308 8.99 16.42 10.58
C LYS A 308 8.25 17.74 10.37
N ASP A 309 7.16 17.92 11.10
CA ASP A 309 6.44 19.19 11.16
C ASP A 309 7.18 20.21 12.05
N ALA A 310 6.62 21.42 12.15
CA ALA A 310 7.19 22.49 12.96
C ALA A 310 7.32 22.15 14.48
N ALA A 311 6.56 21.17 14.96
CA ALA A 311 6.62 20.65 16.32
C ALA A 311 7.60 19.47 16.47
N GLY A 312 8.31 19.09 15.39
CA GLY A 312 9.23 17.96 15.37
C GLY A 312 8.54 16.59 15.27
N LYS A 313 7.22 16.54 15.07
CA LYS A 313 6.47 15.30 14.94
C LYS A 313 6.63 14.75 13.52
N PRO A 314 6.83 13.43 13.35
CA PRO A 314 6.88 12.81 12.02
C PRO A 314 5.60 13.08 11.21
N THR A 315 5.77 13.53 9.96
CA THR A 315 4.66 13.77 9.03
C THR A 315 4.09 12.48 8.46
N GLY A 316 4.85 11.39 8.53
CA GLY A 316 4.53 10.11 7.91
C GLY A 316 4.96 10.00 6.44
N TRP A 317 5.56 11.05 5.86
CA TRP A 317 5.95 11.11 4.45
C TRP A 317 7.42 11.51 4.30
N ALA A 318 8.03 11.13 3.16
CA ALA A 318 9.44 11.38 2.91
C ALA A 318 9.76 12.87 2.81
N ASP A 319 10.88 13.29 3.41
CA ASP A 319 11.47 14.62 3.26
C ASP A 319 12.38 14.65 2.04
N ILE A 320 11.91 15.28 0.96
CA ILE A 320 12.56 15.25 -0.35
C ILE A 320 12.66 16.61 -0.99
N HIS A 321 13.65 16.77 -1.86
CA HIS A 321 13.68 17.89 -2.81
C HIS A 321 12.55 17.72 -3.84
N PRO A 322 11.63 18.68 -3.99
CA PRO A 322 10.37 18.52 -4.72
C PRO A 322 10.50 18.26 -6.22
N ARG A 323 11.64 18.59 -6.83
CA ARG A 323 11.87 18.44 -8.27
C ARG A 323 13.03 17.54 -8.65
N LEU A 324 13.96 17.28 -7.70
CA LEU A 324 15.08 16.38 -7.92
C LEU A 324 14.77 14.98 -7.39
N PHE A 325 13.80 14.89 -6.45
CA PHE A 325 13.35 13.66 -5.80
C PHE A 325 14.43 12.99 -4.93
N THR A 326 15.54 13.68 -4.67
CA THR A 326 16.55 13.27 -3.67
C THR A 326 16.01 13.52 -2.27
N ALA A 327 16.48 12.75 -1.29
CA ALA A 327 16.29 13.08 0.11
C ALA A 327 16.99 14.42 0.41
N ASN A 328 16.36 15.29 1.23
CA ASN A 328 16.96 16.61 1.54
C ASN A 328 18.27 16.53 2.30
N ASN A 329 18.57 15.40 2.93
CA ASN A 329 19.79 15.16 3.71
C ASN A 329 20.70 14.08 3.10
N ASP A 330 20.42 13.62 1.86
CA ASP A 330 21.24 12.60 1.20
C ASP A 330 21.00 12.60 -0.33
N ASP A 331 21.92 13.20 -1.06
CA ASP A 331 21.81 13.33 -2.52
C ASP A 331 21.89 12.01 -3.28
N ASP A 332 22.40 10.95 -2.68
CA ASP A 332 22.52 9.63 -3.31
C ASP A 332 21.30 8.74 -3.09
N VAL A 333 20.33 9.23 -2.30
CA VAL A 333 19.07 8.54 -2.03
C VAL A 333 17.90 9.30 -2.64
N TYR A 334 17.12 8.61 -3.45
CA TYR A 334 15.90 9.12 -4.11
C TYR A 334 14.67 8.47 -3.50
N VAL A 335 13.59 9.23 -3.35
CA VAL A 335 12.28 8.69 -2.97
C VAL A 335 11.26 9.08 -4.03
N ILE A 336 10.58 8.10 -4.61
CA ILE A 336 9.64 8.31 -5.72
C ILE A 336 8.28 7.64 -5.47
N GLY A 337 7.28 8.05 -6.23
CA GLY A 337 5.92 7.51 -6.14
C GLY A 337 5.18 7.98 -4.89
N ASP A 338 4.29 7.14 -4.37
CA ASP A 338 3.36 7.55 -3.31
C ASP A 338 4.02 7.88 -1.96
N ALA A 339 5.28 7.45 -1.74
CA ALA A 339 6.03 7.72 -0.52
C ALA A 339 6.48 9.19 -0.37
N MET A 340 6.48 9.96 -1.47
CA MET A 340 6.93 11.35 -1.49
C MET A 340 6.12 12.22 -0.53
N GLY A 341 6.80 13.18 0.10
CA GLY A 341 6.22 14.09 1.07
C GLY A 341 5.62 15.35 0.46
N PHE A 342 5.66 16.41 1.28
CA PHE A 342 5.16 17.73 0.94
C PHE A 342 6.04 18.40 -0.13
N ILE A 343 5.40 19.08 -1.07
CA ILE A 343 6.08 19.68 -2.22
C ILE A 343 6.19 21.20 -2.08
N SER A 344 5.06 21.85 -1.80
CA SER A 344 4.99 23.30 -1.58
C SER A 344 3.61 23.68 -1.02
N ASP A 345 3.52 24.88 -0.44
CA ASP A 345 2.25 25.43 0.05
C ASP A 345 1.18 25.54 -1.03
N GLN A 346 1.58 25.77 -2.27
CA GLN A 346 0.67 25.89 -3.41
C GLN A 346 0.08 24.53 -3.84
N PHE A 347 0.89 23.47 -3.83
CA PHE A 347 0.51 22.16 -4.38
C PHE A 347 0.26 21.10 -3.31
N GLY A 348 0.67 21.34 -2.06
CA GLY A 348 0.61 20.33 -1.01
C GLY A 348 1.48 19.11 -1.31
N HIS A 349 0.86 18.01 -1.67
CA HIS A 349 1.52 16.76 -2.09
C HIS A 349 1.26 16.48 -3.57
N TYR A 350 2.20 15.83 -4.24
CA TYR A 350 1.89 15.22 -5.54
C TYR A 350 0.74 14.21 -5.39
N PRO A 351 -0.16 14.16 -6.39
CA PRO A 351 -1.19 13.10 -6.41
C PRO A 351 -0.53 11.73 -6.31
N LYS A 352 -0.96 10.92 -5.34
CA LYS A 352 -0.41 9.57 -5.13
C LYS A 352 -1.08 8.60 -6.08
N SER A 353 -0.65 8.65 -7.35
CA SER A 353 -1.21 7.90 -8.47
C SER A 353 -0.13 7.16 -9.27
N ALA A 354 -0.54 6.14 -10.00
CA ALA A 354 0.37 5.41 -10.89
C ALA A 354 0.95 6.30 -11.99
N HIS A 355 0.15 7.24 -12.51
CA HIS A 355 0.59 8.18 -13.54
C HIS A 355 1.72 9.09 -13.02
N VAL A 356 1.54 9.71 -11.85
CA VAL A 356 2.59 10.52 -11.22
C VAL A 356 3.80 9.66 -10.86
N ALA A 357 3.61 8.45 -10.31
CA ALA A 357 4.72 7.56 -9.99
C ALA A 357 5.56 7.21 -11.23
N HIS A 358 4.91 6.98 -12.37
CA HIS A 358 5.58 6.76 -13.66
C HIS A 358 6.31 8.02 -14.16
N ALA A 359 5.63 9.18 -14.17
CA ALA A 359 6.20 10.44 -14.64
C ALA A 359 7.42 10.86 -13.80
N VAL A 360 7.30 10.82 -12.47
CA VAL A 360 8.40 11.08 -11.54
C VAL A 360 9.58 10.14 -11.76
N ALA A 361 9.33 8.84 -11.94
CA ALA A 361 10.40 7.87 -12.18
C ALA A 361 11.19 8.14 -13.45
N LYS A 362 10.52 8.59 -14.53
CA LYS A 362 11.19 9.03 -15.77
C LYS A 362 12.07 10.25 -15.55
N ILE A 363 11.52 11.29 -14.91
CA ILE A 363 12.23 12.52 -14.61
C ILE A 363 13.43 12.24 -13.71
N MET A 364 13.23 11.45 -12.65
CA MET A 364 14.31 11.05 -11.74
C MET A 364 15.41 10.28 -12.47
N ALA A 365 15.06 9.34 -13.35
CA ALA A 365 16.03 8.58 -14.12
C ALA A 365 16.86 9.48 -15.06
N GLN A 366 16.24 10.48 -15.68
CA GLN A 366 16.93 11.49 -16.47
C GLN A 366 17.86 12.34 -15.60
N ASN A 367 17.36 12.83 -14.45
CA ASN A 367 18.16 13.62 -13.50
C ASN A 367 19.39 12.85 -13.02
N LEU A 368 19.23 11.57 -12.68
CA LEU A 368 20.34 10.74 -12.24
C LEU A 368 21.32 10.46 -13.39
N ALA A 369 20.85 10.24 -14.61
CA ALA A 369 21.71 10.06 -15.76
C ALA A 369 22.55 11.32 -16.08
N GLU A 370 21.96 12.49 -16.00
CA GLU A 370 22.66 13.76 -16.17
C GLU A 370 23.72 13.97 -15.07
N ARG A 371 23.36 13.69 -13.82
CA ARG A 371 24.29 13.74 -12.69
C ARG A 371 25.47 12.79 -12.87
N VAL A 372 25.23 11.54 -13.26
CA VAL A 372 26.29 10.54 -13.51
C VAL A 372 27.18 10.96 -14.67
N ALA A 373 26.64 11.67 -15.64
CA ALA A 373 27.38 12.23 -16.78
C ALA A 373 28.11 13.56 -16.44
N GLY A 374 27.98 14.07 -15.21
CA GLY A 374 28.55 15.38 -14.81
C GLY A 374 27.87 16.58 -15.47
N LYS A 375 26.62 16.43 -15.92
CA LYS A 375 25.82 17.50 -16.54
C LYS A 375 24.96 18.21 -15.50
N GLU A 376 24.57 19.43 -15.83
CA GLU A 376 23.57 20.17 -15.03
C GLU A 376 22.21 19.53 -15.14
N VAL A 377 21.53 19.35 -13.98
CA VAL A 377 20.18 18.81 -13.90
C VAL A 377 19.17 19.95 -13.99
N VAL A 378 18.27 19.87 -14.96
CA VAL A 378 17.17 20.84 -15.11
C VAL A 378 15.92 20.29 -14.42
N PRO A 379 15.49 20.89 -13.28
CA PRO A 379 14.34 20.40 -12.53
C PRO A 379 13.03 20.53 -13.31
N VAL A 380 12.30 19.41 -13.47
CA VAL A 380 11.01 19.33 -14.17
C VAL A 380 9.93 18.84 -13.22
N LEU A 381 8.70 19.34 -13.35
CA LEU A 381 7.54 18.85 -12.61
C LEU A 381 6.84 17.74 -13.40
N PRO A 382 6.34 16.69 -12.72
CA PRO A 382 5.51 15.68 -13.35
C PRO A 382 4.13 16.24 -13.70
N ASP A 383 3.53 15.73 -14.77
CA ASP A 383 2.12 15.88 -15.05
C ASP A 383 1.28 14.81 -14.34
N ASN A 384 -0.05 15.01 -14.32
CA ASN A 384 -0.98 14.03 -13.79
C ASN A 384 -2.27 13.99 -14.61
N LEU A 385 -2.72 12.77 -14.91
CA LEU A 385 -3.98 12.53 -15.59
C LEU A 385 -4.68 11.34 -14.92
N CYS A 386 -5.98 11.48 -14.64
CA CYS A 386 -6.80 10.42 -14.06
C CYS A 386 -8.11 10.29 -14.84
N TYR A 387 -8.50 9.06 -15.13
CA TYR A 387 -9.82 8.69 -15.64
C TYR A 387 -10.53 7.87 -14.58
N MET A 388 -11.81 8.19 -14.36
CA MET A 388 -12.66 7.51 -13.39
C MET A 388 -13.89 6.96 -14.10
N MET A 389 -14.40 5.86 -13.57
CA MET A 389 -15.64 5.23 -14.05
C MET A 389 -16.67 5.23 -12.93
N VAL A 390 -17.90 5.62 -13.24
CA VAL A 390 -19.02 5.63 -12.27
C VAL A 390 -20.09 4.58 -12.57
N ASN A 391 -20.07 4.02 -13.77
CA ASN A 391 -21.06 3.02 -14.19
C ASN A 391 -20.40 1.93 -15.04
N GLY A 392 -20.84 0.69 -14.90
CA GLY A 392 -20.24 -0.46 -15.61
C GLY A 392 -20.87 -0.73 -16.96
N ASP A 393 -22.17 -0.40 -17.14
CA ASP A 393 -22.91 -0.58 -18.39
C ASP A 393 -24.10 0.37 -18.41
N PRO A 394 -24.19 1.36 -19.32
CA PRO A 394 -23.06 1.76 -20.18
C PRO A 394 -21.83 2.18 -19.38
N GLN A 395 -20.65 2.12 -19.97
CA GLN A 395 -19.43 2.59 -19.33
C GLN A 395 -19.39 4.12 -19.33
N GLU A 396 -19.45 4.71 -18.14
CA GLU A 396 -19.46 6.16 -17.88
C GLU A 396 -18.38 6.55 -16.86
#